data_ae38ab473a7c5306a4c79ff44367d71e
#
_entry.id   ae38ab473a7c5306a4c79ff44367d71e
#
_cell.length_a   1.000
_cell.length_b   1.000
_cell.length_c   1.000
_cell.angle_alpha   90.00
_cell.angle_beta   90.00
_cell.angle_gamma   90.00
#
_symmetry.space_group_name_H-M   'P 1'
#
loop_
_entity.id
_entity.type
_entity.pdbx_description
1 polymer ?
#
loop_
_entity_poly.entity_id
_entity_poly.type
_entity_poly.pdbx_seq_one_letter_code
_entity_poly.pdbx_strand_id
1 'polypeptide(L)'
;MEIKRISANETYAVRHPVLRPGRPIEDCSFEYDNHPLSIHLCVELDGKVISVLSALPIQSSCFPELNAMRIRGIATLDSYQRLGNGSELMRYAEQELKNNRIELLWLNARINASEFYSKLGYEPKGDLFNIDGIGIHQKFFKFLSGKTGG
;
A
#
# COMPACT_ATOMS: atom_id res chain seq x y z
N MET A 1 -6.03 -9.19 17.59
CA MET A 1 -5.51 -8.49 16.39
C MET A 1 -6.61 -7.64 15.81
N GLU A 2 -6.27 -6.41 15.48
CA GLU A 2 -7.26 -5.46 15.01
C GLU A 2 -6.70 -4.63 13.85
N ILE A 3 -7.51 -4.42 12.81
CA ILE A 3 -7.14 -3.50 11.73
C ILE A 3 -7.89 -2.21 11.99
N LYS A 4 -7.17 -1.09 11.95
CA LYS A 4 -7.80 0.21 12.18
C LYS A 4 -7.08 1.33 11.46
N ARG A 5 -7.74 2.49 11.37
CA ARG A 5 -7.13 3.69 10.82
C ARG A 5 -6.22 4.34 11.83
N ILE A 6 -5.11 4.88 11.34
CA ILE A 6 -4.15 5.62 12.17
C ILE A 6 -3.73 6.87 11.41
N SER A 7 -2.99 7.74 12.08
CA SER A 7 -2.44 8.92 11.43
C SER A 7 -1.17 8.55 10.67
N ALA A 8 -0.75 9.45 9.77
CA ALA A 8 0.50 9.23 9.04
C ALA A 8 1.68 9.04 10.00
N ASN A 9 1.75 9.86 11.04
CA ASN A 9 2.86 9.75 12.00
C ASN A 9 2.90 8.39 12.69
N GLU A 10 1.75 7.80 12.93
CA GLU A 10 1.70 6.51 13.59
C GLU A 10 2.22 5.37 12.71
N THR A 11 2.30 5.58 11.38
CA THR A 11 2.86 4.57 10.50
C THR A 11 4.38 4.48 10.66
N TYR A 12 5.02 5.51 11.19
CA TYR A 12 6.48 5.56 11.27
C TYR A 12 7.06 4.46 12.16
N ALA A 13 6.29 3.99 13.15
CA ALA A 13 6.75 2.91 14.01
C ALA A 13 7.11 1.66 13.21
N VAL A 14 6.50 1.47 12.03
CA VAL A 14 6.79 0.34 11.17
C VAL A 14 7.56 0.80 9.93
N ARG A 15 7.19 1.93 9.32
CA ARG A 15 7.92 2.44 8.14
C ARG A 15 9.41 2.60 8.42
N HIS A 16 9.75 3.14 9.60
CA HIS A 16 11.14 3.46 9.89
C HIS A 16 12.02 2.21 9.95
N PRO A 17 11.74 1.23 10.82
CA PRO A 17 12.61 0.07 10.89
C PRO A 17 12.57 -0.82 9.65
N VAL A 18 11.46 -0.84 8.92
CA VAL A 18 11.30 -1.77 7.79
C VAL A 18 11.71 -1.14 6.47
N LEU A 19 11.28 0.10 6.22
CA LEU A 19 11.50 0.73 4.91
C LEU A 19 12.66 1.71 4.88
N ARG A 20 13.01 2.30 6.03
CA ARG A 20 14.05 3.34 6.09
C ARG A 20 14.99 3.12 7.28
N PRO A 21 15.49 1.87 7.48
CA PRO A 21 16.34 1.61 8.63
C PRO A 21 17.61 2.46 8.57
N GLY A 22 18.00 3.01 9.71
CA GLY A 22 19.21 3.83 9.79
C GLY A 22 19.07 5.22 9.20
N ARG A 23 17.91 5.58 8.66
CA ARG A 23 17.67 6.91 8.10
C ARG A 23 16.99 7.81 9.14
N PRO A 24 17.08 9.13 8.96
CA PRO A 24 16.32 10.02 9.85
C PRO A 24 14.83 9.70 9.77
N ILE A 25 14.13 9.89 10.89
CA ILE A 25 12.69 9.58 10.94
C ILE A 25 11.89 10.41 9.93
N GLU A 26 12.38 11.61 9.61
CA GLU A 26 11.73 12.47 8.63
C GLU A 26 11.66 11.84 7.24
N ASP A 27 12.58 10.92 6.95
CA ASP A 27 12.57 10.25 5.64
C ASP A 27 11.45 9.25 5.51
N CYS A 28 10.68 9.03 6.58
CA CYS A 28 9.53 8.11 6.54
C CYS A 28 8.30 8.75 5.96
N SER A 29 8.25 10.07 5.80
CA SER A 29 7.06 10.72 5.28
C SER A 29 6.95 10.52 3.77
N PHE A 30 5.73 10.36 3.31
CA PHE A 30 5.42 10.31 1.88
C PHE A 30 4.67 11.57 1.48
N GLU A 31 4.83 11.97 0.24
CA GLU A 31 4.01 13.04 -0.31
C GLU A 31 2.54 12.60 -0.20
N TYR A 32 1.66 13.53 0.15
CA TYR A 32 0.24 13.29 0.39
C TYR A 32 -0.08 12.55 1.69
N ASP A 33 0.89 12.29 2.57
CA ASP A 33 0.60 11.63 3.84
C ASP A 33 -0.52 12.32 4.62
N ASN A 34 -0.54 13.65 4.59
CA ASN A 34 -1.51 14.42 5.37
C ASN A 34 -2.66 14.97 4.52
N HIS A 35 -2.83 14.44 3.32
CA HIS A 35 -3.94 14.85 2.46
C HIS A 35 -5.26 14.32 3.05
N PRO A 36 -6.34 15.11 3.01
CA PRO A 36 -7.61 14.68 3.62
C PRO A 36 -8.17 13.36 3.08
N LEU A 37 -7.84 13.00 1.84
CA LEU A 37 -8.32 11.76 1.26
C LEU A 37 -7.39 10.57 1.48
N SER A 38 -6.20 10.81 2.05
CA SER A 38 -5.27 9.72 2.32
C SER A 38 -5.76 8.86 3.47
N ILE A 39 -5.53 7.56 3.36
CA ILE A 39 -5.94 6.60 4.37
C ILE A 39 -4.70 5.84 4.82
N HIS A 40 -4.50 5.77 6.13
CA HIS A 40 -3.43 4.97 6.72
C HIS A 40 -4.06 3.91 7.60
N LEU A 41 -3.65 2.66 7.40
CA LEU A 41 -4.20 1.53 8.12
C LEU A 41 -3.08 0.79 8.84
N CYS A 42 -3.44 0.14 9.94
CA CYS A 42 -2.49 -0.70 10.66
C CYS A 42 -3.15 -1.98 11.12
N VAL A 43 -2.31 -2.97 11.39
CA VAL A 43 -2.69 -4.11 12.21
C VAL A 43 -2.11 -3.82 13.59
N GLU A 44 -2.96 -3.86 14.60
CA GLU A 44 -2.52 -3.68 15.99
C GLU A 44 -2.68 -4.98 16.72
N LEU A 45 -1.65 -5.38 17.46
CA LEU A 45 -1.65 -6.59 18.23
C LEU A 45 -1.16 -6.24 19.64
N ASP A 46 -2.01 -6.49 20.64
CA ASP A 46 -1.67 -6.21 22.05
C ASP A 46 -1.18 -4.77 22.24
N GLY A 47 -1.88 -3.84 21.61
CA GLY A 47 -1.55 -2.42 21.75
C GLY A 47 -0.38 -1.94 20.92
N LYS A 48 0.19 -2.80 20.07
CA LYS A 48 1.36 -2.45 19.29
C LYS A 48 1.02 -2.47 17.80
N VAL A 49 1.43 -1.42 17.08
CA VAL A 49 1.30 -1.37 15.62
C VAL A 49 2.39 -2.26 15.03
N ILE A 50 1.99 -3.30 14.30
CA ILE A 50 2.93 -4.28 13.77
C ILE A 50 3.00 -4.29 12.25
N SER A 51 1.98 -3.74 11.57
CA SER A 51 1.94 -3.71 10.12
C SER A 51 1.18 -2.47 9.66
N VAL A 52 1.58 -1.87 8.55
CA VAL A 52 0.96 -0.63 8.06
C VAL A 52 0.80 -0.66 6.55
N LEU A 53 -0.12 0.16 6.06
CA LEU A 53 -0.39 0.36 4.65
C LEU A 53 -0.96 1.75 4.47
N SER A 54 -0.60 2.41 3.37
CA SER A 54 -1.18 3.71 3.06
C SER A 54 -1.79 3.70 1.66
N ALA A 55 -2.91 4.40 1.51
CA ALA A 55 -3.55 4.63 0.22
C ALA A 55 -3.61 6.13 0.03
N LEU A 56 -3.04 6.60 -1.08
CA LEU A 56 -2.84 8.03 -1.33
C LEU A 56 -3.60 8.44 -2.60
N PRO A 57 -4.16 9.66 -2.64
CA PRO A 57 -4.98 10.11 -3.76
C PRO A 57 -4.11 10.53 -4.95
N ILE A 58 -3.46 9.57 -5.56
CA ILE A 58 -2.60 9.78 -6.72
C ILE A 58 -3.20 9.00 -7.88
N GLN A 59 -3.55 9.74 -8.93
CA GLN A 59 -4.14 9.13 -10.12
C GLN A 59 -3.10 8.37 -10.92
N SER A 60 -3.54 7.39 -11.70
CA SER A 60 -2.65 6.62 -12.54
C SER A 60 -2.60 7.22 -13.94
N SER A 61 -1.39 7.43 -14.46
CA SER A 61 -1.26 7.91 -15.83
C SER A 61 -1.64 6.84 -16.84
N CYS A 62 -1.67 5.58 -16.44
CA CYS A 62 -2.09 4.49 -17.33
C CYS A 62 -3.59 4.42 -17.51
N PHE A 63 -4.35 4.93 -16.55
CA PHE A 63 -5.82 4.94 -16.58
C PHE A 63 -6.32 6.29 -16.07
N PRO A 64 -6.04 7.37 -16.82
CA PRO A 64 -6.33 8.72 -16.33
C PRO A 64 -7.81 9.01 -16.14
N GLU A 65 -8.68 8.24 -16.77
CA GLU A 65 -10.12 8.46 -16.67
C GLU A 65 -10.73 7.83 -15.41
N LEU A 66 -9.98 6.99 -14.69
CA LEU A 66 -10.52 6.30 -13.52
C LEU A 66 -10.17 7.02 -12.23
N ASN A 67 -11.09 6.95 -11.26
CA ASN A 67 -10.84 7.46 -9.92
C ASN A 67 -9.95 6.47 -9.19
N ALA A 68 -8.68 6.81 -8.99
CA ALA A 68 -7.68 5.89 -8.51
C ALA A 68 -7.02 6.35 -7.22
N MET A 69 -6.49 5.39 -6.46
CA MET A 69 -5.63 5.63 -5.31
C MET A 69 -4.38 4.79 -5.47
N ARG A 70 -3.26 5.30 -5.01
CA ARG A 70 -2.01 4.57 -5.02
C ARG A 70 -1.75 3.95 -3.66
N ILE A 71 -1.49 2.65 -3.64
CA ILE A 71 -1.07 1.96 -2.42
C ILE A 71 0.44 2.15 -2.27
N ARG A 72 0.87 2.47 -1.07
CA ARG A 72 2.28 2.69 -0.79
C ARG A 72 2.59 2.34 0.65
N GLY A 73 3.84 1.95 0.91
CA GLY A 73 4.30 1.77 2.27
C GLY A 73 3.74 0.57 3.00
N ILE A 74 3.42 -0.51 2.29
CA ILE A 74 3.05 -1.75 2.95
C ILE A 74 4.30 -2.28 3.63
N ALA A 75 4.23 -2.46 4.94
CA ALA A 75 5.37 -2.92 5.72
C ALA A 75 4.91 -3.63 6.98
N THR A 76 5.64 -4.65 7.39
CA THR A 76 5.35 -5.41 8.59
C THR A 76 6.66 -5.59 9.35
N LEU A 77 6.60 -5.41 10.67
CA LEU A 77 7.77 -5.62 11.51
C LEU A 77 8.29 -7.06 11.34
N ASP A 78 9.60 -7.22 11.35
CA ASP A 78 10.24 -8.50 11.03
C ASP A 78 9.66 -9.69 11.78
N SER A 79 9.40 -9.53 13.07
CA SER A 79 8.89 -10.63 13.89
C SER A 79 7.48 -11.07 13.52
N TYR A 80 6.77 -10.27 12.73
CA TYR A 80 5.37 -10.54 12.40
C TYR A 80 5.17 -10.77 10.90
N GLN A 81 6.25 -10.92 10.15
CA GLN A 81 6.15 -11.16 8.71
C GLN A 81 5.70 -12.58 8.41
N ARG A 82 5.15 -12.76 7.20
CA ARG A 82 4.70 -14.06 6.68
C ARG A 82 3.54 -14.67 7.46
N LEU A 83 2.79 -13.84 8.17
CA LEU A 83 1.60 -14.28 8.90
C LEU A 83 0.31 -13.78 8.26
N GLY A 84 0.41 -13.17 7.08
CA GLY A 84 -0.78 -12.72 6.35
C GLY A 84 -1.22 -11.30 6.66
N ASN A 85 -0.46 -10.54 7.45
CA ASN A 85 -0.85 -9.19 7.84
C ASN A 85 -0.98 -8.26 6.63
N GLY A 86 -0.03 -8.32 5.69
CA GLY A 86 -0.08 -7.48 4.51
C GLY A 86 -1.30 -7.77 3.65
N SER A 87 -1.62 -9.05 3.47
CA SER A 87 -2.79 -9.45 2.71
C SER A 87 -4.08 -8.98 3.36
N GLU A 88 -4.17 -9.06 4.69
CA GLU A 88 -5.34 -8.60 5.41
C GLU A 88 -5.52 -7.09 5.25
N LEU A 89 -4.42 -6.34 5.35
CA LEU A 89 -4.48 -4.90 5.16
C LEU A 89 -4.92 -4.54 3.75
N MET A 90 -4.43 -5.27 2.75
CA MET A 90 -4.81 -5.02 1.37
C MET A 90 -6.30 -5.27 1.16
N ARG A 91 -6.82 -6.37 1.68
CA ARG A 91 -8.24 -6.68 1.53
C ARG A 91 -9.11 -5.64 2.22
N TYR A 92 -8.70 -5.21 3.41
CA TYR A 92 -9.44 -4.20 4.14
C TYR A 92 -9.45 -2.88 3.37
N ALA A 93 -8.29 -2.47 2.85
CA ALA A 93 -8.18 -1.24 2.07
C ALA A 93 -9.05 -1.30 0.82
N GLU A 94 -9.02 -2.43 0.12
CA GLU A 94 -9.82 -2.60 -1.10
C GLU A 94 -11.31 -2.44 -0.81
N GLN A 95 -11.77 -3.05 0.26
CA GLN A 95 -13.19 -2.99 0.60
C GLN A 95 -13.59 -1.56 0.97
N GLU A 96 -12.77 -0.89 1.77
CA GLU A 96 -13.06 0.47 2.20
C GLU A 96 -13.05 1.44 1.02
N LEU A 97 -12.07 1.33 0.15
CA LEU A 97 -11.95 2.22 -1.00
C LEU A 97 -13.03 1.95 -2.04
N LYS A 98 -13.39 0.70 -2.23
CA LYS A 98 -14.49 0.35 -3.10
C LYS A 98 -15.79 0.98 -2.62
N ASN A 99 -16.03 0.95 -1.30
CA ASN A 99 -17.21 1.57 -0.71
C ASN A 99 -17.22 3.09 -0.91
N ASN A 100 -16.05 3.68 -1.09
CA ASN A 100 -15.92 5.11 -1.32
C ASN A 100 -15.78 5.45 -2.82
N ARG A 101 -16.16 4.50 -3.67
CA ARG A 101 -16.25 4.70 -5.13
C ARG A 101 -14.90 4.87 -5.81
N ILE A 102 -13.84 4.40 -5.19
CA ILE A 102 -12.55 4.31 -5.87
C ILE A 102 -12.64 3.15 -6.86
N GLU A 103 -12.22 3.40 -8.10
CA GLU A 103 -12.36 2.43 -9.16
C GLU A 103 -11.11 1.61 -9.41
N LEU A 104 -9.96 2.15 -9.03
CA LEU A 104 -8.67 1.52 -9.35
C LEU A 104 -7.69 1.71 -8.20
N LEU A 105 -7.02 0.62 -7.81
CA LEU A 105 -5.86 0.70 -6.96
C LEU A 105 -4.63 0.35 -7.77
N TRP A 106 -3.56 1.08 -7.56
CA TRP A 106 -2.31 0.81 -8.27
C TRP A 106 -1.12 1.02 -7.34
N LEU A 107 -0.01 0.43 -7.70
CA LEU A 107 1.20 0.54 -6.90
C LEU A 107 2.41 0.23 -7.76
N ASN A 108 3.57 0.63 -7.25
CA ASN A 108 4.84 0.24 -7.83
C ASN A 108 5.40 -0.86 -6.95
N ALA A 109 5.50 -2.08 -7.50
CA ALA A 109 5.95 -3.22 -6.73
C ALA A 109 7.37 -3.61 -7.13
N ARG A 110 8.20 -3.95 -6.16
CA ARG A 110 9.49 -4.56 -6.45
C ARG A 110 9.23 -5.87 -7.17
N ILE A 111 10.09 -6.20 -8.11
CA ILE A 111 9.90 -7.41 -8.91
C ILE A 111 9.81 -8.66 -8.03
N ASN A 112 10.51 -8.68 -6.90
CA ASN A 112 10.49 -9.84 -6.02
C ASN A 112 9.20 -9.93 -5.19
N ALA A 113 8.34 -8.93 -5.24
CA ALA A 113 7.04 -8.96 -4.57
C ALA A 113 5.90 -9.25 -5.54
N SER A 114 6.22 -9.52 -6.80
CA SER A 114 5.20 -9.72 -7.85
C SER A 114 4.21 -10.82 -7.49
N GLU A 115 4.69 -11.92 -6.96
CA GLU A 115 3.81 -13.04 -6.64
C GLU A 115 2.80 -12.68 -5.54
N PHE A 116 3.25 -11.91 -4.55
CA PHE A 116 2.37 -11.45 -3.48
C PHE A 116 1.19 -10.67 -4.06
N TYR A 117 1.47 -9.72 -4.95
CA TYR A 117 0.40 -8.91 -5.52
C TYR A 117 -0.44 -9.69 -6.52
N SER A 118 0.18 -10.58 -7.30
CA SER A 118 -0.58 -11.40 -8.23
C SER A 118 -1.60 -12.28 -7.52
N LYS A 119 -1.23 -12.82 -6.38
CA LYS A 119 -2.15 -13.66 -5.60
C LYS A 119 -3.33 -12.85 -5.06
N LEU A 120 -3.16 -11.55 -4.90
CA LEU A 120 -4.24 -10.67 -4.45
C LEU A 120 -5.10 -10.16 -5.60
N GLY A 121 -4.79 -10.57 -6.83
CA GLY A 121 -5.57 -10.19 -7.99
C GLY A 121 -5.06 -8.95 -8.72
N TYR A 122 -3.87 -8.48 -8.40
CA TYR A 122 -3.26 -7.36 -9.11
C TYR A 122 -2.54 -7.87 -10.35
N GLU A 123 -2.59 -7.09 -11.42
CA GLU A 123 -1.95 -7.45 -12.68
C GLU A 123 -0.92 -6.40 -13.07
N PRO A 124 0.23 -6.85 -13.58
CA PRO A 124 1.27 -5.92 -14.01
C PRO A 124 0.91 -5.28 -15.34
N LYS A 125 1.36 -4.05 -15.53
CA LYS A 125 1.19 -3.35 -16.81
C LYS A 125 2.34 -2.37 -16.97
N GLY A 126 2.88 -2.33 -18.18
CA GLY A 126 3.96 -1.41 -18.49
C GLY A 126 5.33 -2.03 -18.29
N ASP A 127 6.35 -1.23 -18.56
CA ASP A 127 7.74 -1.69 -18.54
C ASP A 127 8.28 -1.77 -17.12
N LEU A 128 9.28 -2.60 -16.95
CA LEU A 128 10.06 -2.62 -15.73
C LEU A 128 10.85 -1.31 -15.64
N PHE A 129 11.06 -0.82 -14.42
CA PHE A 129 11.84 0.38 -14.21
C PHE A 129 12.66 0.24 -12.93
N ASN A 130 13.80 0.93 -12.90
CA ASN A 130 14.70 0.85 -11.77
C ASN A 130 14.51 2.08 -10.88
N ILE A 131 14.44 1.85 -9.56
CA ILE A 131 14.48 2.93 -8.59
C ILE A 131 15.84 2.82 -7.91
N ASP A 132 16.66 3.87 -8.10
CA ASP A 132 18.02 3.87 -7.57
C ASP A 132 18.04 3.58 -6.08
N GLY A 133 18.91 2.65 -5.70
CA GLY A 133 19.05 2.27 -4.30
C GLY A 133 18.01 1.27 -3.82
N ILE A 134 16.98 0.97 -4.64
CA ILE A 134 15.92 0.05 -4.23
C ILE A 134 15.81 -1.15 -5.15
N GLY A 135 15.84 -0.93 -6.48
CA GLY A 135 15.83 -2.05 -7.41
C GLY A 135 14.78 -1.96 -8.49
N ILE A 136 14.53 -3.08 -9.14
CA ILE A 136 13.62 -3.17 -10.29
C ILE A 136 12.18 -3.24 -9.80
N HIS A 137 11.33 -2.44 -10.43
CA HIS A 137 9.91 -2.33 -10.09
C HIS A 137 9.04 -2.48 -11.33
N GLN A 138 7.76 -2.73 -11.09
CA GLN A 138 6.75 -2.74 -12.13
C GLN A 138 5.45 -2.23 -11.52
N LYS A 139 4.61 -1.59 -12.34
CA LYS A 139 3.31 -1.11 -11.88
C LYS A 139 2.33 -2.26 -11.88
N PHE A 140 1.54 -2.34 -10.82
CA PHE A 140 0.47 -3.34 -10.68
C PHE A 140 -0.84 -2.62 -10.45
N PHE A 141 -1.92 -3.20 -10.96
CA PHE A 141 -3.24 -2.57 -10.97
C PHE A 141 -4.32 -3.57 -10.58
N LYS A 142 -5.34 -3.09 -9.88
CA LYS A 142 -6.53 -3.88 -9.59
C LYS A 142 -7.75 -3.00 -9.70
N PHE A 143 -8.71 -3.41 -10.53
CA PHE A 143 -9.96 -2.69 -10.67
C PHE A 143 -10.90 -3.10 -9.55
N LEU A 144 -11.47 -2.12 -8.85
CA LEU A 144 -12.34 -2.37 -7.71
C LEU A 144 -13.80 -2.37 -8.06
N SER A 145 -14.14 -1.84 -9.22
CA SER A 145 -15.51 -1.76 -9.65
C SER A 145 -16.06 -3.16 -9.84
N GLY A 146 -17.05 -3.50 -9.10
CA GLY A 146 -17.53 -4.86 -9.09
C GLY A 146 -18.10 -5.32 -10.39
N LYS A 147 -18.56 -4.37 -11.22
CA LYS A 147 -19.12 -4.81 -12.43
C LYS A 147 -18.14 -4.85 -13.51
N THR A 148 -16.93 -4.57 -13.24
CA THR A 148 -16.00 -4.64 -14.28
C THR A 148 -16.01 -5.96 -14.82
N GLY A 149 -16.11 -6.80 -14.01
CA GLY A 149 -16.17 -8.09 -14.54
C GLY A 149 -17.46 -8.21 -15.19
N GLY A 150 -18.24 -7.42 -14.81
CA GLY A 150 -19.57 -7.56 -15.36
C GLY A 150 -19.82 -6.35 -15.92
#